data_f0a9f11feb22e75fa5c1cdc086d6984e
#
_entry.id   f0a9f11feb22e75fa5c1cdc086d6984e
#
_cell.length_a   1.000
_cell.length_b   1.000
_cell.length_c   1.000
_cell.angle_alpha   90.00
_cell.angle_beta   90.00
_cell.angle_gamma   90.00
#
_symmetry.space_group_name_H-M   'P 1'
#
loop_
_entity.id
_entity.type
_entity.pdbx_description
1 polymer ?
#
loop_
_entity_poly.entity_id
_entity_poly.type
_entity_poly.pdbx_seq_one_letter_code
_entity_poly.pdbx_strand_id
1 'polypeptide(L)'
;MKKQIIAACLLMMQTASWGKVVLPEILSDNMVLQQQTEVKLWGKAKANAQVSIRPSWDNRTYTATSDKDGKWIAKVQTPQASYNAYSITFSDGETTQLNNILIGEVWFCSGQSNMEMPLAGFWNCPVAGANETIATSAQWKGIRVATIEKNGQVEPVDNCKGSWKVSCPENAPAFSATGFHFAMMMNQVLDIPIGIINSSWGGSTVEGWLPRDIVAQYPDINLERDIRKEEGHDWWHYMSPTLMYNGMIKPLQNYTIKGFLWYQGESNVGKHKTYAERLKTMVELWRKEWGLGELPFYFVEIAPYGSSENYYSALLREAQFNAQKIIPNSGMISTNDLVENYEQYNIHPKDKSNVGKRLAYMALSKTYQIKGIEAVGPVYKSMEIKDGAALLSFDNAGGGFNRMTDIQGFEIAGEDKVFYPAKAELNGGQIKVSSDKVPTPAAVRYGFRDFKPGNVANIRELPLYPFRTDNWE
;
A
#
# COMPACT_ATOMS: atom_id res chain seq x y z
N MET A 1 18.97 -81.31 -29.75
CA MET A 1 19.38 -79.88 -29.85
C MET A 1 18.45 -79.04 -28.97
N LYS A 2 18.81 -78.75 -27.75
CA LYS A 2 18.04 -77.94 -26.79
C LYS A 2 18.58 -76.52 -26.83
N LYS A 3 17.72 -75.55 -27.26
CA LYS A 3 18.04 -74.16 -27.21
C LYS A 3 17.72 -73.59 -25.81
N GLN A 4 18.76 -73.20 -25.07
CA GLN A 4 18.59 -72.43 -23.83
C GLN A 4 18.37 -70.98 -24.19
N ILE A 5 17.23 -70.41 -23.69
CA ILE A 5 16.94 -69.01 -23.75
C ILE A 5 17.44 -68.39 -22.44
N ILE A 6 18.48 -67.55 -22.52
CA ILE A 6 19.00 -66.77 -21.39
C ILE A 6 18.14 -65.48 -21.38
N ALA A 7 17.30 -65.33 -20.34
CA ALA A 7 16.59 -64.10 -20.06
C ALA A 7 17.51 -63.17 -19.30
N ALA A 8 17.99 -62.13 -19.93
CA ALA A 8 18.71 -61.05 -19.28
C ALA A 8 17.73 -60.08 -18.59
N CYS A 9 17.64 -60.13 -17.27
CA CYS A 9 16.98 -59.11 -16.47
C CYS A 9 17.79 -57.79 -16.52
N LEU A 10 17.38 -56.81 -17.32
CA LEU A 10 17.86 -55.46 -17.20
C LEU A 10 17.23 -54.85 -15.94
N LEU A 11 18.00 -54.74 -14.86
CA LEU A 11 17.69 -53.85 -13.75
C LEU A 11 17.83 -52.41 -14.28
N MET A 12 16.71 -51.74 -14.59
CA MET A 12 16.69 -50.29 -14.72
C MET A 12 16.97 -49.70 -13.34
N MET A 13 18.20 -49.33 -13.08
CA MET A 13 18.51 -48.37 -12.04
C MET A 13 17.86 -47.06 -12.44
N GLN A 14 16.68 -46.76 -11.88
CA GLN A 14 16.14 -45.42 -11.87
C GLN A 14 17.15 -44.58 -11.08
N THR A 15 17.98 -43.83 -11.77
CA THR A 15 18.75 -42.76 -11.16
C THR A 15 17.73 -41.77 -10.58
N ALA A 16 17.58 -41.79 -9.26
CA ALA A 16 16.80 -40.80 -8.55
C ALA A 16 17.42 -39.45 -8.92
N SER A 17 16.74 -38.71 -9.79
CA SER A 17 17.06 -37.30 -10.03
C SER A 17 16.85 -36.60 -8.69
N TRP A 18 17.93 -36.19 -8.05
CA TRP A 18 17.90 -35.37 -6.86
C TRP A 18 17.31 -34.03 -7.29
N GLY A 19 16.11 -33.72 -6.81
CA GLY A 19 15.48 -32.45 -7.09
C GLY A 19 16.14 -31.37 -6.24
N LYS A 20 16.54 -30.27 -6.86
CA LYS A 20 17.03 -29.08 -6.17
C LYS A 20 15.86 -28.34 -5.54
N VAL A 21 16.02 -27.80 -4.33
CA VAL A 21 15.03 -26.89 -3.72
C VAL A 21 14.72 -25.73 -4.67
N VAL A 22 13.44 -25.52 -4.96
CA VAL A 22 12.92 -24.43 -5.78
C VAL A 22 12.22 -23.42 -4.87
N LEU A 23 12.74 -22.21 -4.84
CA LEU A 23 12.18 -21.10 -4.07
C LEU A 23 11.26 -20.25 -4.93
N PRO A 24 10.19 -19.63 -4.38
CA PRO A 24 9.44 -18.62 -5.09
C PRO A 24 10.32 -17.38 -5.33
N GLU A 25 10.06 -16.64 -6.40
CA GLU A 25 10.92 -15.53 -6.83
C GLU A 25 11.08 -14.44 -5.77
N ILE A 26 10.08 -14.25 -4.90
CA ILE A 26 10.15 -13.27 -3.80
C ILE A 26 11.21 -13.66 -2.76
N LEU A 27 11.57 -14.94 -2.63
CA LEU A 27 12.69 -15.41 -1.83
C LEU A 27 13.93 -15.46 -2.72
N SER A 28 14.63 -14.35 -2.83
CA SER A 28 15.78 -14.16 -3.71
C SER A 28 16.93 -13.43 -3.02
N ASP A 29 18.06 -13.38 -3.69
CA ASP A 29 19.17 -12.53 -3.27
C ASP A 29 18.70 -11.09 -3.03
N ASN A 30 19.38 -10.38 -2.15
CA ASN A 30 19.09 -9.01 -1.73
C ASN A 30 17.80 -8.81 -0.94
N MET A 31 17.05 -9.86 -0.56
CA MET A 31 15.82 -9.69 0.21
C MET A 31 16.07 -9.08 1.60
N VAL A 32 15.03 -8.45 2.15
CA VAL A 32 14.97 -8.04 3.55
C VAL A 32 14.00 -8.95 4.28
N LEU A 33 14.43 -9.55 5.37
CA LEU A 33 13.56 -10.32 6.26
C LEU A 33 13.18 -9.50 7.48
N GLN A 34 11.93 -9.64 7.94
CA GLN A 34 11.44 -8.95 9.13
C GLN A 34 12.25 -9.34 10.35
N GLN A 35 12.70 -8.35 11.15
CA GLN A 35 13.52 -8.53 12.35
C GLN A 35 12.76 -9.14 13.53
N GLN A 36 13.51 -9.74 14.47
CA GLN A 36 13.08 -10.17 15.82
C GLN A 36 11.78 -10.99 15.84
N THR A 37 11.58 -11.85 14.85
CA THR A 37 10.36 -12.67 14.70
C THR A 37 10.66 -13.98 13.99
N GLU A 38 9.72 -14.91 14.02
CA GLU A 38 9.73 -16.07 13.17
C GLU A 38 9.28 -15.71 11.76
N VAL A 39 10.19 -15.70 10.78
CA VAL A 39 9.85 -15.52 9.37
C VAL A 39 9.55 -16.88 8.73
N LYS A 40 8.59 -16.89 7.83
CA LYS A 40 8.28 -18.06 7.01
C LYS A 40 9.22 -18.09 5.80
N LEU A 41 9.86 -19.25 5.56
CA LEU A 41 10.56 -19.57 4.32
C LEU A 41 9.87 -20.79 3.71
N TRP A 42 9.64 -20.77 2.40
CA TRP A 42 8.84 -21.80 1.74
C TRP A 42 9.31 -22.05 0.31
N GLY A 43 8.86 -23.16 -0.24
CA GLY A 43 9.19 -23.52 -1.63
C GLY A 43 8.72 -24.91 -1.99
N LYS A 44 9.35 -25.45 -3.00
CA LYS A 44 9.15 -26.83 -3.46
C LYS A 44 10.46 -27.62 -3.36
N ALA A 45 10.34 -28.90 -3.07
CA ALA A 45 11.42 -29.88 -3.03
C ALA A 45 10.87 -31.22 -3.54
N LYS A 46 11.69 -32.27 -3.52
CA LYS A 46 11.19 -33.62 -3.76
C LYS A 46 10.09 -33.98 -2.75
N ALA A 47 9.05 -34.66 -3.21
CA ALA A 47 7.92 -35.05 -2.34
C ALA A 47 8.43 -35.90 -1.13
N ASN A 48 7.88 -35.58 0.05
CA ASN A 48 8.23 -36.22 1.33
C ASN A 48 9.73 -36.16 1.70
N ALA A 49 10.46 -35.18 1.16
CA ALA A 49 11.86 -34.96 1.48
C ALA A 49 12.04 -34.01 2.67
N GLN A 50 13.11 -34.22 3.44
CA GLN A 50 13.52 -33.27 4.46
C GLN A 50 14.31 -32.12 3.79
N VAL A 51 13.89 -30.89 4.01
CA VAL A 51 14.60 -29.67 3.60
C VAL A 51 15.30 -29.11 4.83
N SER A 52 16.62 -28.94 4.75
CA SER A 52 17.41 -28.24 5.76
C SER A 52 17.61 -26.78 5.36
N ILE A 53 17.50 -25.86 6.33
CA ILE A 53 17.66 -24.40 6.15
C ILE A 53 18.71 -23.93 7.16
N ARG A 54 19.77 -23.31 6.68
CA ARG A 54 20.88 -22.80 7.51
C ARG A 54 21.12 -21.33 7.21
N PRO A 55 20.60 -20.42 8.05
CA PRO A 55 20.96 -19.02 7.96
C PRO A 55 22.36 -18.78 8.53
N SER A 56 23.08 -17.78 7.99
CA SER A 56 24.42 -17.43 8.46
C SER A 56 24.44 -16.54 9.73
N TRP A 57 23.32 -16.09 10.22
CA TRP A 57 23.23 -15.24 11.43
C TRP A 57 23.18 -16.03 12.74
N ASP A 58 22.92 -17.32 12.65
CA ASP A 58 23.02 -18.23 13.79
C ASP A 58 23.61 -19.58 13.36
N ASN A 59 23.88 -20.44 14.33
CA ASN A 59 24.45 -21.78 14.08
C ASN A 59 23.36 -22.88 14.01
N ARG A 60 22.09 -22.50 13.88
CA ARG A 60 20.95 -23.42 13.89
C ARG A 60 20.71 -23.99 12.50
N THR A 61 20.32 -25.25 12.46
CA THR A 61 19.71 -25.86 11.28
C THR A 61 18.21 -25.99 11.54
N TYR A 62 17.42 -25.33 10.72
CA TYR A 62 15.97 -25.47 10.70
C TYR A 62 15.63 -26.55 9.68
N THR A 63 14.55 -27.28 9.91
CA THR A 63 14.11 -28.36 9.01
C THR A 63 12.62 -28.26 8.72
N ALA A 64 12.22 -28.63 7.52
CA ALA A 64 10.84 -28.85 7.13
C ALA A 64 10.73 -30.12 6.30
N THR A 65 9.61 -30.80 6.35
CA THR A 65 9.32 -31.93 5.46
C THR A 65 8.34 -31.44 4.38
N SER A 66 8.68 -31.68 3.12
CA SER A 66 7.78 -31.39 2.01
C SER A 66 6.59 -32.37 2.00
N ASP A 67 5.43 -31.90 1.57
CA ASP A 67 4.25 -32.73 1.40
C ASP A 67 4.33 -33.63 0.13
N LYS A 68 3.25 -34.34 -0.17
CA LYS A 68 3.13 -35.18 -1.37
C LYS A 68 3.27 -34.41 -2.68
N ASP A 69 2.98 -33.10 -2.68
CA ASP A 69 3.05 -32.20 -3.82
C ASP A 69 4.39 -31.44 -3.86
N GLY A 70 5.31 -31.81 -2.94
CA GLY A 70 6.63 -31.23 -2.80
C GLY A 70 6.65 -29.85 -2.11
N LYS A 71 5.53 -29.32 -1.61
CA LYS A 71 5.48 -28.03 -0.93
C LYS A 71 6.02 -28.16 0.49
N TRP A 72 6.84 -27.19 0.91
CA TRP A 72 7.35 -27.10 2.27
C TRP A 72 7.30 -25.65 2.79
N ILE A 73 7.20 -25.50 4.08
CA ILE A 73 7.29 -24.25 4.80
C ILE A 73 8.03 -24.46 6.11
N ALA A 74 8.93 -23.55 6.43
CA ALA A 74 9.66 -23.52 7.69
C ALA A 74 9.53 -22.16 8.36
N LYS A 75 9.62 -22.13 9.68
CA LYS A 75 9.74 -20.90 10.46
C LYS A 75 11.18 -20.76 10.93
N VAL A 76 11.78 -19.62 10.67
CA VAL A 76 13.17 -19.30 11.00
C VAL A 76 13.22 -18.03 11.83
N GLN A 77 13.88 -18.11 12.99
CA GLN A 77 14.02 -16.95 13.88
C GLN A 77 15.03 -15.96 13.32
N THR A 78 14.65 -14.69 13.19
CA THR A 78 15.52 -13.59 12.77
C THR A 78 16.07 -12.81 13.97
N PRO A 79 17.32 -12.31 13.89
CA PRO A 79 17.90 -11.44 14.91
C PRO A 79 17.35 -10.00 14.80
N GLN A 80 17.90 -9.13 15.63
CA GLN A 80 17.72 -7.69 15.51
C GLN A 80 18.25 -7.18 14.17
N ALA A 81 17.61 -6.14 13.64
CA ALA A 81 18.02 -5.47 12.41
C ALA A 81 19.48 -5.02 12.42
N SER A 82 20.14 -5.20 11.29
CA SER A 82 21.50 -4.72 11.08
C SER A 82 21.81 -4.57 9.59
N TYR A 83 22.86 -3.81 9.26
CA TYR A 83 23.37 -3.68 7.90
C TYR A 83 24.34 -4.81 7.50
N ASN A 84 24.51 -5.83 8.35
CA ASN A 84 25.29 -7.02 8.01
C ASN A 84 24.57 -7.82 6.93
N ALA A 85 25.29 -8.16 5.88
CA ALA A 85 24.77 -9.04 4.84
C ALA A 85 24.86 -10.50 5.27
N TYR A 86 23.77 -11.21 5.20
CA TYR A 86 23.64 -12.61 5.54
C TYR A 86 23.40 -13.48 4.30
N SER A 87 23.54 -14.79 4.48
CA SER A 87 23.15 -15.81 3.52
C SER A 87 22.24 -16.86 4.16
N ILE A 88 21.47 -17.56 3.34
CA ILE A 88 20.69 -18.73 3.76
C ILE A 88 20.98 -19.85 2.78
N THR A 89 21.34 -21.02 3.31
CA THR A 89 21.55 -22.24 2.54
C THR A 89 20.37 -23.18 2.74
N PHE A 90 19.81 -23.67 1.65
CA PHE A 90 18.72 -24.65 1.60
C PHE A 90 19.27 -25.94 0.98
N SER A 91 18.85 -27.09 1.50
CA SER A 91 19.25 -28.40 0.92
C SER A 91 18.21 -29.48 1.17
N ASP A 92 17.90 -30.22 0.13
CA ASP A 92 17.18 -31.51 0.15
C ASP A 92 18.05 -32.67 -0.40
N GLY A 93 19.37 -32.44 -0.35
CA GLY A 93 20.42 -33.28 -0.96
C GLY A 93 21.29 -32.46 -1.91
N GLU A 94 20.73 -31.53 -2.66
CA GLU A 94 21.44 -30.48 -3.40
C GLU A 94 21.32 -29.14 -2.70
N THR A 95 22.30 -28.27 -2.90
CA THR A 95 22.36 -26.96 -2.21
C THR A 95 21.86 -25.83 -3.09
N THR A 96 20.97 -25.00 -2.54
CA THR A 96 20.59 -23.67 -3.05
C THR A 96 20.97 -22.64 -2.01
N GLN A 97 21.60 -21.54 -2.40
CA GLN A 97 21.99 -20.47 -1.48
C GLN A 97 21.46 -19.13 -1.96
N LEU A 98 20.94 -18.36 -1.01
CA LEU A 98 20.61 -16.94 -1.19
C LEU A 98 21.61 -16.07 -0.44
N ASN A 99 21.99 -14.95 -1.06
CA ASN A 99 23.04 -14.06 -0.58
C ASN A 99 22.57 -12.63 -0.41
N ASN A 100 23.38 -11.84 0.28
CA ASN A 100 23.15 -10.40 0.51
C ASN A 100 21.77 -10.11 1.16
N ILE A 101 21.37 -10.95 2.11
CA ILE A 101 20.12 -10.81 2.86
C ILE A 101 20.33 -9.82 3.98
N LEU A 102 19.43 -8.86 4.14
CA LEU A 102 19.39 -7.95 5.27
C LEU A 102 18.26 -8.30 6.23
N ILE A 103 18.46 -8.01 7.51
CA ILE A 103 17.42 -8.08 8.53
C ILE A 103 16.99 -6.67 8.86
N GLY A 104 15.68 -6.39 8.77
CA GLY A 104 15.13 -5.05 8.94
C GLY A 104 13.61 -5.05 9.09
N GLU A 105 12.96 -3.99 8.66
CA GLU A 105 11.50 -3.86 8.64
C GLU A 105 10.98 -4.05 7.23
N VAL A 106 9.96 -4.87 7.04
CA VAL A 106 9.37 -5.13 5.72
C VAL A 106 7.95 -4.58 5.66
N TRP A 107 7.69 -3.73 4.69
CA TRP A 107 6.38 -3.14 4.45
C TRP A 107 5.82 -3.55 3.09
N PHE A 108 4.54 -3.88 3.07
CA PHE A 108 3.82 -4.29 1.87
C PHE A 108 3.02 -3.10 1.30
N CYS A 109 3.43 -2.63 0.15
CA CYS A 109 2.76 -1.54 -0.58
C CYS A 109 1.84 -2.14 -1.64
N SER A 110 0.58 -1.70 -1.67
CA SER A 110 -0.39 -2.15 -2.67
C SER A 110 -1.39 -1.04 -3.02
N GLY A 111 -2.19 -1.29 -4.05
CA GLY A 111 -3.18 -0.34 -4.56
C GLY A 111 -3.12 -0.17 -6.06
N GLN A 112 -3.40 1.06 -6.54
CA GLN A 112 -3.44 1.34 -7.97
C GLN A 112 -2.29 2.26 -8.44
N SER A 113 -2.48 2.97 -9.54
CA SER A 113 -1.44 3.72 -10.24
C SER A 113 -0.66 4.72 -9.37
N ASN A 114 -1.27 5.35 -8.39
CA ASN A 114 -0.57 6.29 -7.51
C ASN A 114 0.36 5.61 -6.49
N MET A 115 0.13 4.32 -6.17
CA MET A 115 1.12 3.49 -5.47
C MET A 115 2.13 2.88 -6.44
N GLU A 116 1.68 2.47 -7.63
CA GLU A 116 2.53 1.88 -8.67
C GLU A 116 3.56 2.86 -9.23
N MET A 117 3.20 4.13 -9.37
CA MET A 117 3.95 5.16 -10.09
C MET A 117 5.44 5.12 -9.74
N PRO A 118 6.31 4.79 -10.72
CA PRO A 118 7.74 4.68 -10.47
C PRO A 118 8.39 6.07 -10.31
N LEU A 119 9.57 6.12 -9.70
CA LEU A 119 10.34 7.37 -9.60
C LEU A 119 10.60 8.00 -10.98
N ALA A 120 10.73 7.20 -12.03
CA ALA A 120 10.86 7.71 -13.41
C ALA A 120 9.60 8.44 -13.90
N GLY A 121 8.48 8.34 -13.18
CA GLY A 121 7.18 8.87 -13.60
C GLY A 121 6.46 8.00 -14.60
N PHE A 122 5.24 8.43 -14.96
CA PHE A 122 4.50 7.90 -16.11
C PHE A 122 4.57 8.85 -17.29
N TRP A 123 4.08 8.43 -18.44
CA TRP A 123 3.98 9.29 -19.63
C TRP A 123 3.22 10.59 -19.30
N ASN A 124 3.87 11.73 -19.52
CA ASN A 124 3.37 13.06 -19.17
C ASN A 124 3.04 13.30 -17.67
N CYS A 125 3.43 12.41 -16.79
CA CYS A 125 3.21 12.53 -15.35
C CYS A 125 4.55 12.42 -14.63
N PRO A 126 5.24 13.54 -14.34
CA PRO A 126 6.51 13.54 -13.64
C PRO A 126 6.34 13.27 -12.14
N VAL A 127 7.39 12.81 -11.50
CA VAL A 127 7.54 12.81 -10.04
C VAL A 127 8.43 13.99 -9.64
N ALA A 128 7.98 14.81 -8.70
CA ALA A 128 8.76 15.95 -8.21
C ALA A 128 10.04 15.47 -7.52
N GLY A 129 11.19 16.08 -7.87
CA GLY A 129 12.50 15.72 -7.30
C GLY A 129 13.03 14.34 -7.70
N ALA A 130 12.40 13.67 -8.68
CA ALA A 130 12.77 12.31 -9.08
C ALA A 130 14.26 12.18 -9.46
N ASN A 131 14.77 13.10 -10.25
CA ASN A 131 16.14 13.02 -10.74
C ASN A 131 17.17 13.09 -9.59
N GLU A 132 16.95 13.96 -8.61
CA GLU A 132 17.77 14.04 -7.40
C GLU A 132 17.66 12.78 -6.55
N THR A 133 16.43 12.29 -6.34
CA THR A 133 16.18 11.06 -5.59
C THR A 133 16.88 9.86 -6.23
N ILE A 134 16.81 9.74 -7.56
CA ILE A 134 17.49 8.67 -8.31
C ILE A 134 19.01 8.82 -8.19
N ALA A 135 19.55 10.00 -8.43
CA ALA A 135 21.00 10.25 -8.38
C ALA A 135 21.60 9.94 -7.00
N THR A 136 20.86 10.22 -5.93
CA THR A 136 21.32 10.01 -4.55
C THR A 136 20.93 8.64 -3.98
N SER A 137 20.23 7.80 -4.73
CA SER A 137 19.66 6.53 -4.24
C SER A 137 20.70 5.56 -3.67
N ALA A 138 21.94 5.56 -4.17
CA ALA A 138 23.02 4.72 -3.64
C ALA A 138 23.42 5.03 -2.19
N GLN A 139 23.02 6.19 -1.64
CA GLN A 139 23.24 6.54 -0.23
C GLN A 139 22.37 5.70 0.71
N TRP A 140 21.24 5.20 0.23
CA TRP A 140 20.25 4.41 0.99
C TRP A 140 20.55 2.90 0.93
N LYS A 141 21.73 2.51 1.41
CA LYS A 141 22.28 1.14 1.29
C LYS A 141 21.39 0.05 1.93
N GLY A 142 20.60 0.41 2.94
CA GLY A 142 19.68 -0.51 3.63
C GLY A 142 18.32 -0.65 2.94
N ILE A 143 17.99 0.16 1.93
CA ILE A 143 16.71 0.06 1.25
C ILE A 143 16.78 -1.00 0.13
N ARG A 144 15.80 -1.90 0.14
CA ARG A 144 15.58 -2.91 -0.88
C ARG A 144 14.12 -2.87 -1.33
N VAL A 145 13.88 -3.01 -2.62
CA VAL A 145 12.52 -3.01 -3.19
C VAL A 145 12.32 -4.24 -4.06
N ALA A 146 11.24 -4.97 -3.80
CA ALA A 146 10.72 -6.00 -4.69
C ALA A 146 9.46 -5.45 -5.37
N THR A 147 9.53 -5.21 -6.66
CA THR A 147 8.35 -4.84 -7.47
C THR A 147 7.79 -6.09 -8.10
N ILE A 148 6.54 -6.40 -7.78
CA ILE A 148 5.83 -7.56 -8.30
C ILE A 148 5.30 -7.23 -9.70
N GLU A 149 5.58 -8.10 -10.67
CA GLU A 149 5.05 -7.95 -12.02
C GLU A 149 3.52 -8.13 -12.02
N LYS A 150 2.84 -7.38 -12.89
CA LYS A 150 1.40 -7.47 -13.06
C LYS A 150 1.01 -8.88 -13.49
N ASN A 151 0.17 -9.52 -12.72
CA ASN A 151 -0.24 -10.90 -12.92
C ASN A 151 -1.71 -11.10 -12.52
N GLY A 152 -2.61 -10.84 -13.45
CA GLY A 152 -4.03 -11.11 -13.25
C GLY A 152 -4.35 -12.59 -13.49
N GLN A 153 -4.86 -13.29 -12.48
CA GLN A 153 -5.17 -14.72 -12.57
C GLN A 153 -6.63 -14.99 -12.18
N VAL A 154 -7.30 -15.83 -12.95
CA VAL A 154 -8.68 -16.26 -12.64
C VAL A 154 -8.71 -17.18 -11.42
N GLU A 155 -7.70 -18.03 -11.28
CA GLU A 155 -7.50 -18.92 -10.13
C GLU A 155 -6.25 -18.50 -9.33
N PRO A 156 -6.22 -18.76 -8.02
CA PRO A 156 -5.06 -18.46 -7.18
C PRO A 156 -3.81 -19.22 -7.64
N VAL A 157 -2.66 -18.55 -7.62
CA VAL A 157 -1.36 -19.15 -7.95
C VAL A 157 -0.40 -19.13 -6.74
N ASP A 158 0.59 -20.02 -6.75
CA ASP A 158 1.54 -20.19 -5.64
C ASP A 158 2.81 -19.31 -5.78
N ASN A 159 3.04 -18.71 -6.96
CA ASN A 159 4.22 -17.91 -7.25
C ASN A 159 3.84 -16.70 -8.11
N CYS A 160 4.59 -15.63 -7.96
CA CYS A 160 4.52 -14.44 -8.81
C CYS A 160 5.95 -14.00 -9.16
N LYS A 161 6.08 -13.25 -10.24
CA LYS A 161 7.36 -12.67 -10.64
C LYS A 161 7.65 -11.40 -9.85
N GLY A 162 8.90 -11.24 -9.47
CA GLY A 162 9.40 -10.07 -8.75
C GLY A 162 10.51 -10.44 -7.80
N SER A 163 11.66 -9.80 -7.95
CA SER A 163 12.85 -10.04 -7.14
C SER A 163 13.34 -8.76 -6.48
N TRP A 164 14.08 -8.91 -5.40
CA TRP A 164 14.61 -7.80 -4.63
C TRP A 164 15.74 -7.07 -5.37
N LYS A 165 15.66 -5.76 -5.43
CA LYS A 165 16.66 -4.86 -6.00
C LYS A 165 17.23 -3.94 -4.93
N VAL A 166 18.55 -3.74 -5.00
CA VAL A 166 19.24 -2.78 -4.12
C VAL A 166 18.95 -1.35 -4.56
N SER A 167 18.94 -0.43 -3.61
CA SER A 167 18.83 0.99 -3.93
C SER A 167 20.12 1.49 -4.57
N CYS A 168 20.02 1.88 -5.84
CA CYS A 168 21.08 2.47 -6.64
C CYS A 168 20.47 3.20 -7.85
N PRO A 169 21.19 4.10 -8.52
CA PRO A 169 20.68 4.86 -9.66
C PRO A 169 20.15 4.00 -10.81
N GLU A 170 20.68 2.81 -11.00
CA GLU A 170 20.26 1.89 -12.07
C GLU A 170 18.88 1.26 -11.77
N ASN A 171 18.58 1.00 -10.50
CA ASN A 171 17.34 0.33 -10.08
C ASN A 171 16.24 1.30 -9.66
N ALA A 172 16.62 2.41 -9.02
CA ALA A 172 15.70 3.36 -8.41
C ALA A 172 14.62 3.92 -9.37
N PRO A 173 14.90 4.17 -10.65
CA PRO A 173 13.88 4.65 -11.59
C PRO A 173 12.61 3.79 -11.62
N ALA A 174 12.72 2.49 -11.40
CA ALA A 174 11.60 1.54 -11.42
C ALA A 174 10.89 1.36 -10.06
N PHE A 175 11.40 1.94 -8.98
CA PHE A 175 10.78 1.81 -7.66
C PHE A 175 9.55 2.69 -7.51
N SER A 176 8.51 2.18 -6.85
CA SER A 176 7.37 3.00 -6.43
C SER A 176 7.86 4.27 -5.75
N ALA A 177 7.51 5.44 -6.30
CA ALA A 177 7.92 6.72 -5.72
C ALA A 177 7.37 6.90 -4.30
N THR A 178 6.09 6.58 -4.08
CA THR A 178 5.45 6.60 -2.76
C THR A 178 6.14 5.66 -1.78
N GLY A 179 6.33 4.39 -2.18
CA GLY A 179 6.98 3.37 -1.34
C GLY A 179 8.45 3.68 -1.05
N PHE A 180 9.19 4.22 -2.02
CA PHE A 180 10.60 4.58 -1.83
C PHE A 180 10.77 5.77 -0.88
N HIS A 181 9.97 6.83 -1.02
CA HIS A 181 10.02 7.97 -0.09
C HIS A 181 9.58 7.59 1.32
N PHE A 182 8.63 6.67 1.47
CA PHE A 182 8.32 6.06 2.76
C PHE A 182 9.56 5.36 3.33
N ALA A 183 10.20 4.50 2.56
CA ALA A 183 11.37 3.74 3.00
C ALA A 183 12.55 4.65 3.37
N MET A 184 12.78 5.73 2.60
CA MET A 184 13.82 6.71 2.91
C MET A 184 13.61 7.34 4.30
N MET A 185 12.40 7.81 4.60
CA MET A 185 12.09 8.42 5.90
C MET A 185 12.19 7.40 7.03
N MET A 186 11.70 6.17 6.82
CA MET A 186 11.80 5.10 7.83
C MET A 186 13.26 4.71 8.10
N ASN A 187 14.07 4.53 7.04
CA ASN A 187 15.49 4.20 7.15
C ASN A 187 16.27 5.30 7.88
N GLN A 188 15.99 6.57 7.54
CA GLN A 188 16.64 7.73 8.17
C GLN A 188 16.35 7.82 9.67
N VAL A 189 15.11 7.55 10.09
CA VAL A 189 14.70 7.73 11.49
C VAL A 189 15.04 6.52 12.36
N LEU A 190 14.87 5.30 11.82
CA LEU A 190 15.09 4.06 12.57
C LEU A 190 16.54 3.57 12.49
N ASP A 191 17.32 4.03 11.51
CA ASP A 191 18.68 3.58 11.20
C ASP A 191 18.80 2.05 11.07
N ILE A 192 17.86 1.45 10.33
CA ILE A 192 17.81 0.01 10.05
C ILE A 192 17.44 -0.23 8.58
N PRO A 193 17.73 -1.42 8.02
CA PRO A 193 17.28 -1.79 6.69
C PRO A 193 15.76 -1.77 6.55
N ILE A 194 15.28 -1.30 5.40
CA ILE A 194 13.85 -1.26 5.05
C ILE A 194 13.62 -2.00 3.73
N GLY A 195 12.77 -3.01 3.79
CA GLY A 195 12.29 -3.75 2.63
C GLY A 195 10.90 -3.28 2.21
N ILE A 196 10.72 -3.01 0.93
CA ILE A 196 9.42 -2.70 0.33
C ILE A 196 9.05 -3.81 -0.66
N ILE A 197 7.90 -4.42 -0.45
CA ILE A 197 7.25 -5.27 -1.46
C ILE A 197 6.16 -4.42 -2.09
N ASN A 198 6.32 -4.05 -3.36
CA ASN A 198 5.33 -3.27 -4.10
C ASN A 198 4.53 -4.19 -5.04
N SER A 199 3.28 -4.44 -4.66
CA SER A 199 2.31 -5.23 -5.42
C SER A 199 1.10 -4.34 -5.73
N SER A 200 1.19 -3.58 -6.81
CA SER A 200 0.20 -2.58 -7.22
C SER A 200 -0.12 -2.67 -8.72
N TRP A 201 -1.35 -2.29 -9.10
CA TRP A 201 -1.76 -2.28 -10.50
C TRP A 201 -2.68 -1.08 -10.79
N GLY A 202 -2.24 -0.19 -11.68
CA GLY A 202 -2.97 1.02 -12.07
C GLY A 202 -4.36 0.71 -12.61
N GLY A 203 -5.35 1.53 -12.22
CA GLY A 203 -6.73 1.38 -12.64
C GLY A 203 -7.54 0.32 -11.88
N SER A 204 -6.94 -0.43 -10.94
CA SER A 204 -7.64 -1.48 -10.20
C SER A 204 -8.64 -0.92 -9.19
N THR A 205 -9.76 -1.63 -9.02
CA THR A 205 -10.74 -1.38 -7.98
C THR A 205 -10.39 -2.19 -6.71
N VAL A 206 -10.94 -1.84 -5.56
CA VAL A 206 -10.72 -2.60 -4.31
C VAL A 206 -11.15 -4.06 -4.45
N GLU A 207 -12.17 -4.34 -5.24
CA GLU A 207 -12.70 -5.67 -5.50
C GLU A 207 -11.71 -6.59 -6.24
N GLY A 208 -10.78 -6.01 -6.99
CA GLY A 208 -9.70 -6.76 -7.66
C GLY A 208 -8.75 -7.45 -6.68
N TRP A 209 -8.68 -6.97 -5.45
CA TRP A 209 -7.77 -7.40 -4.39
C TRP A 209 -8.43 -8.30 -3.33
N LEU A 210 -9.64 -8.79 -3.64
CA LEU A 210 -10.44 -9.70 -2.82
C LEU A 210 -10.66 -11.05 -3.54
N PRO A 211 -10.77 -12.17 -2.83
CA PRO A 211 -11.03 -13.48 -3.43
C PRO A 211 -12.48 -13.61 -3.91
N ARG A 212 -12.70 -14.61 -4.76
CA ARG A 212 -13.96 -14.86 -5.44
C ARG A 212 -15.14 -15.07 -4.50
N ASP A 213 -14.97 -15.80 -3.42
CA ASP A 213 -16.03 -16.12 -2.44
C ASP A 213 -16.52 -14.88 -1.69
N ILE A 214 -15.68 -13.91 -1.47
CA ILE A 214 -16.06 -12.61 -0.88
C ILE A 214 -16.78 -11.75 -1.91
N VAL A 215 -16.20 -11.59 -3.09
CA VAL A 215 -16.75 -10.72 -4.14
C VAL A 215 -18.09 -11.22 -4.65
N ALA A 216 -18.30 -12.54 -4.66
CA ALA A 216 -19.57 -13.16 -5.03
C ALA A 216 -20.77 -12.74 -4.16
N GLN A 217 -20.50 -12.17 -2.98
CA GLN A 217 -21.53 -11.67 -2.05
C GLN A 217 -21.96 -10.24 -2.38
N TYR A 218 -21.27 -9.53 -3.26
CA TYR A 218 -21.58 -8.14 -3.61
C TYR A 218 -22.63 -8.08 -4.73
N PRO A 219 -23.84 -7.53 -4.46
CA PRO A 219 -24.95 -7.59 -5.41
C PRO A 219 -24.76 -6.78 -6.70
N ASP A 220 -23.83 -5.85 -6.69
CA ASP A 220 -23.48 -4.98 -7.83
C ASP A 220 -22.38 -5.58 -8.74
N ILE A 221 -21.86 -6.78 -8.40
CA ILE A 221 -20.80 -7.46 -9.16
C ILE A 221 -21.34 -8.77 -9.74
N ASN A 222 -21.17 -8.94 -11.03
CA ASN A 222 -21.46 -10.19 -11.74
C ASN A 222 -20.14 -10.82 -12.19
N LEU A 223 -19.68 -11.85 -11.46
CA LEU A 223 -18.38 -12.48 -11.72
C LEU A 223 -18.27 -13.16 -13.09
N GLU A 224 -19.37 -13.65 -13.66
CA GLU A 224 -19.35 -14.26 -15.01
C GLU A 224 -19.17 -13.22 -16.10
N ARG A 225 -19.78 -12.04 -15.93
CA ARG A 225 -19.63 -10.91 -16.85
C ARG A 225 -18.34 -10.16 -16.62
N ASP A 226 -17.96 -9.93 -15.34
CA ASP A 226 -16.94 -8.98 -14.94
C ASP A 226 -15.54 -9.62 -14.89
N ILE A 227 -15.43 -10.95 -14.80
CA ILE A 227 -14.18 -11.68 -15.01
C ILE A 227 -14.11 -12.13 -16.48
N ARG A 228 -13.27 -11.46 -17.22
CA ARG A 228 -13.02 -11.83 -18.61
C ARG A 228 -12.03 -12.99 -18.69
N LYS A 229 -12.43 -14.06 -19.34
CA LYS A 229 -11.66 -15.31 -19.47
C LYS A 229 -10.87 -15.39 -20.78
N GLU A 230 -11.02 -14.42 -21.67
CA GLU A 230 -10.40 -14.46 -22.99
C GLU A 230 -8.91 -14.17 -22.88
N GLU A 231 -8.10 -15.11 -23.33
CA GLU A 231 -6.66 -14.93 -23.49
C GLU A 231 -6.39 -13.93 -24.64
N GLY A 232 -5.60 -12.94 -24.32
CA GLY A 232 -5.05 -12.03 -25.30
C GLY A 232 -5.71 -10.66 -25.38
N HIS A 233 -4.88 -9.66 -25.08
CA HIS A 233 -5.07 -8.26 -25.41
C HIS A 233 -6.09 -7.44 -24.64
N ASP A 234 -6.69 -7.92 -23.56
CA ASP A 234 -7.63 -7.13 -22.81
C ASP A 234 -6.91 -6.30 -21.73
N TRP A 235 -6.51 -5.10 -22.10
CA TRP A 235 -5.93 -4.11 -21.19
C TRP A 235 -6.88 -3.71 -20.01
N TRP A 236 -8.14 -4.20 -20.03
CA TRP A 236 -9.13 -4.05 -18.97
C TRP A 236 -9.03 -5.09 -17.83
N HIS A 237 -8.09 -6.03 -17.87
CA HIS A 237 -7.92 -7.05 -16.82
C HIS A 237 -7.75 -6.43 -15.41
N TYR A 238 -7.13 -5.26 -15.31
CA TYR A 238 -6.97 -4.55 -14.04
C TYR A 238 -8.29 -4.09 -13.40
N MET A 239 -9.37 -3.97 -14.16
CA MET A 239 -10.70 -3.62 -13.65
C MET A 239 -11.51 -4.85 -13.23
N SER A 240 -11.06 -6.05 -13.58
CA SER A 240 -11.75 -7.29 -13.22
C SER A 240 -11.60 -7.57 -11.73
N PRO A 241 -12.67 -7.98 -11.04
CA PRO A 241 -12.59 -8.38 -9.65
C PRO A 241 -11.72 -9.64 -9.47
N THR A 242 -11.11 -9.80 -8.33
CA THR A 242 -10.35 -10.96 -7.85
C THR A 242 -8.99 -11.25 -8.50
N LEU A 243 -8.71 -10.73 -9.69
CA LEU A 243 -7.54 -11.16 -10.47
C LEU A 243 -6.21 -10.81 -9.80
N MET A 244 -6.11 -9.62 -9.21
CA MET A 244 -4.90 -9.20 -8.49
C MET A 244 -4.74 -9.97 -7.17
N TYR A 245 -5.84 -10.26 -6.49
CA TYR A 245 -5.76 -11.13 -5.31
C TYR A 245 -5.14 -12.49 -5.66
N ASN A 246 -5.63 -13.14 -6.71
CA ASN A 246 -5.17 -14.47 -7.11
C ASN A 246 -3.71 -14.49 -7.56
N GLY A 247 -3.28 -13.49 -8.33
CA GLY A 247 -1.97 -13.45 -8.97
C GLY A 247 -0.90 -12.66 -8.23
N MET A 248 -1.28 -11.71 -7.37
CA MET A 248 -0.36 -10.72 -6.80
C MET A 248 -0.44 -10.61 -5.27
N ILE A 249 -1.46 -11.17 -4.61
CA ILE A 249 -1.59 -11.22 -3.15
C ILE A 249 -1.35 -12.64 -2.65
N LYS A 250 -2.08 -13.61 -3.19
CA LYS A 250 -2.03 -15.02 -2.75
C LYS A 250 -0.61 -15.60 -2.71
N PRO A 251 0.26 -15.37 -3.70
CA PRO A 251 1.63 -15.88 -3.68
C PRO A 251 2.52 -15.30 -2.57
N LEU A 252 2.14 -14.15 -2.00
CA LEU A 252 2.98 -13.37 -1.09
C LEU A 252 2.58 -13.51 0.39
N GLN A 253 1.46 -14.15 0.69
CA GLN A 253 0.89 -14.24 2.04
C GLN A 253 1.80 -14.92 3.08
N ASN A 254 2.78 -15.69 2.64
CA ASN A 254 3.78 -16.27 3.52
C ASN A 254 4.93 -15.32 3.85
N TYR A 255 5.10 -14.21 3.14
CA TYR A 255 6.17 -13.27 3.44
C TYR A 255 5.85 -12.49 4.72
N THR A 256 6.74 -12.60 5.72
CA THR A 256 6.53 -11.93 7.00
C THR A 256 6.79 -10.44 6.88
N ILE A 257 5.80 -9.62 7.22
CA ILE A 257 5.80 -8.16 7.06
C ILE A 257 5.48 -7.45 8.36
N LYS A 258 5.80 -6.16 8.43
CA LYS A 258 5.44 -5.27 9.54
C LYS A 258 4.06 -4.67 9.41
N GLY A 259 3.63 -4.37 8.19
CA GLY A 259 2.34 -3.73 7.93
C GLY A 259 2.10 -3.46 6.46
N PHE A 260 0.95 -2.88 6.18
CA PHE A 260 0.47 -2.56 4.84
C PHE A 260 0.44 -1.05 4.59
N LEU A 261 0.80 -0.64 3.38
CA LEU A 261 0.57 0.69 2.82
C LEU A 261 -0.34 0.55 1.61
N TRP A 262 -1.42 1.34 1.57
CA TRP A 262 -2.42 1.25 0.53
C TRP A 262 -2.71 2.61 -0.12
N TYR A 263 -2.65 2.69 -1.46
CA TYR A 263 -3.02 3.89 -2.20
C TYR A 263 -3.90 3.51 -3.39
N GLN A 264 -5.22 3.64 -3.21
CA GLN A 264 -6.22 3.25 -4.20
C GLN A 264 -7.53 3.98 -3.88
N GLY A 265 -8.37 4.16 -4.87
CA GLY A 265 -9.73 4.70 -4.70
C GLY A 265 -10.29 5.32 -5.98
N GLU A 266 -9.44 5.83 -6.86
CA GLU A 266 -9.85 6.57 -8.05
C GLU A 266 -10.77 5.73 -8.94
N SER A 267 -10.52 4.43 -9.07
CA SER A 267 -11.37 3.51 -9.83
C SER A 267 -12.68 3.12 -9.13
N ASN A 268 -12.84 3.50 -7.86
CA ASN A 268 -14.07 3.31 -7.09
C ASN A 268 -14.88 4.62 -6.92
N VAL A 269 -14.49 5.73 -7.57
CA VAL A 269 -15.31 6.95 -7.61
C VAL A 269 -16.71 6.63 -8.14
N GLY A 270 -17.74 7.12 -7.46
CA GLY A 270 -19.13 6.73 -7.66
C GLY A 270 -19.62 5.52 -6.83
N LYS A 271 -18.71 4.79 -6.16
CA LYS A 271 -19.04 3.65 -5.28
C LYS A 271 -18.80 3.95 -3.79
N HIS A 272 -18.84 5.21 -3.40
CA HIS A 272 -18.54 5.66 -2.04
C HIS A 272 -19.40 4.98 -0.96
N LYS A 273 -20.65 4.63 -1.26
CA LYS A 273 -21.58 3.98 -0.31
C LYS A 273 -21.12 2.58 0.16
N THR A 274 -20.32 1.90 -0.65
CA THR A 274 -19.84 0.53 -0.35
C THR A 274 -18.33 0.45 -0.08
N TYR A 275 -17.58 1.49 -0.42
CA TYR A 275 -16.13 1.45 -0.40
C TYR A 275 -15.52 1.17 0.97
N ALA A 276 -15.98 1.86 2.02
CA ALA A 276 -15.43 1.73 3.37
C ALA A 276 -15.56 0.28 3.91
N GLU A 277 -16.71 -0.35 3.72
CA GLU A 277 -16.93 -1.73 4.14
C GLU A 277 -16.14 -2.74 3.31
N ARG A 278 -15.99 -2.51 2.00
CA ARG A 278 -15.16 -3.37 1.13
C ARG A 278 -13.68 -3.27 1.48
N LEU A 279 -13.20 -2.06 1.77
CA LEU A 279 -11.83 -1.86 2.24
C LEU A 279 -11.60 -2.55 3.59
N LYS A 280 -12.53 -2.42 4.53
CA LYS A 280 -12.50 -3.14 5.81
C LYS A 280 -12.43 -4.65 5.60
N THR A 281 -13.31 -5.20 4.77
CA THR A 281 -13.34 -6.64 4.46
C THR A 281 -11.99 -7.11 3.89
N MET A 282 -11.39 -6.33 2.99
CA MET A 282 -10.09 -6.63 2.42
C MET A 282 -9.00 -6.66 3.49
N VAL A 283 -8.95 -5.67 4.36
CA VAL A 283 -7.94 -5.57 5.41
C VAL A 283 -8.06 -6.72 6.42
N GLU A 284 -9.27 -7.03 6.87
CA GLU A 284 -9.54 -8.14 7.79
C GLU A 284 -9.12 -9.48 7.18
N LEU A 285 -9.45 -9.69 5.90
CA LEU A 285 -9.07 -10.89 5.17
C LEU A 285 -7.54 -11.00 5.04
N TRP A 286 -6.86 -9.95 4.60
CA TRP A 286 -5.42 -9.96 4.45
C TRP A 286 -4.71 -10.24 5.78
N ARG A 287 -5.12 -9.58 6.87
CA ARG A 287 -4.60 -9.86 8.23
C ARG A 287 -4.77 -11.32 8.64
N LYS A 288 -5.98 -11.88 8.39
CA LYS A 288 -6.28 -13.28 8.67
C LYS A 288 -5.36 -14.23 7.89
N GLU A 289 -5.16 -13.97 6.61
CA GLU A 289 -4.38 -14.85 5.73
C GLU A 289 -2.87 -14.74 5.95
N TRP A 290 -2.35 -13.56 6.28
CA TRP A 290 -0.95 -13.42 6.72
C TRP A 290 -0.70 -14.14 8.05
N GLY A 291 -1.72 -14.17 8.94
CA GLY A 291 -1.63 -14.85 10.23
C GLY A 291 -0.64 -14.23 11.20
N LEU A 292 -0.41 -12.91 11.10
CA LEU A 292 0.54 -12.15 11.92
C LEU A 292 -0.17 -11.19 12.91
N GLY A 293 -1.46 -11.44 13.18
CA GLY A 293 -2.27 -10.59 14.05
C GLY A 293 -2.80 -9.33 13.35
N GLU A 294 -3.09 -8.31 14.14
CA GLU A 294 -3.67 -7.05 13.67
C GLU A 294 -2.57 -6.12 13.14
N LEU A 295 -2.00 -6.47 11.98
CA LEU A 295 -0.98 -5.67 11.32
C LEU A 295 -1.48 -4.24 11.04
N PRO A 296 -0.65 -3.18 11.19
CA PRO A 296 -1.01 -1.83 10.83
C PRO A 296 -1.35 -1.72 9.34
N PHE A 297 -2.39 -0.94 9.04
CA PHE A 297 -2.83 -0.64 7.68
C PHE A 297 -2.94 0.88 7.51
N TYR A 298 -1.96 1.47 6.82
CA TYR A 298 -1.96 2.91 6.56
C TYR A 298 -2.26 3.19 5.10
N PHE A 299 -3.16 4.14 4.86
CA PHE A 299 -3.63 4.37 3.50
C PHE A 299 -3.74 5.85 3.16
N VAL A 300 -3.81 6.11 1.86
CA VAL A 300 -3.77 7.44 1.27
C VAL A 300 -5.16 7.81 0.78
N GLU A 301 -5.61 9.02 1.14
CA GLU A 301 -6.75 9.66 0.51
C GLU A 301 -6.47 9.90 -0.98
N ILE A 302 -7.43 9.62 -1.87
CA ILE A 302 -7.27 9.98 -3.28
C ILE A 302 -7.11 11.48 -3.46
N ALA A 303 -6.23 11.87 -4.38
CA ALA A 303 -5.95 13.26 -4.65
C ALA A 303 -7.14 13.99 -5.29
N PRO A 304 -7.28 15.30 -5.09
CA PRO A 304 -8.19 16.13 -5.88
C PRO A 304 -7.92 15.96 -7.38
N TYR A 305 -8.98 15.66 -8.15
CA TYR A 305 -8.90 15.43 -9.59
C TYR A 305 -10.27 15.65 -10.25
N GLY A 306 -10.31 16.32 -11.39
CA GLY A 306 -11.51 16.45 -12.22
C GLY A 306 -12.19 17.80 -12.16
N SER A 307 -13.51 17.85 -12.32
CA SER A 307 -14.28 19.09 -12.33
C SER A 307 -14.41 19.71 -10.94
N SER A 308 -14.17 21.01 -10.84
CA SER A 308 -14.44 21.78 -9.60
C SER A 308 -15.95 21.95 -9.29
N GLU A 309 -16.81 21.53 -10.20
CA GLU A 309 -18.27 21.61 -10.04
C GLU A 309 -18.86 20.34 -9.41
N ASN A 310 -18.19 19.19 -9.61
CA ASN A 310 -18.62 17.88 -9.13
C ASN A 310 -18.05 17.57 -7.73
N TYR A 311 -18.60 16.55 -7.09
CA TYR A 311 -18.18 16.09 -5.74
C TYR A 311 -18.14 14.54 -5.58
N TYR A 312 -18.10 13.80 -6.68
CA TYR A 312 -18.08 12.32 -6.64
C TYR A 312 -16.83 11.77 -5.97
N SER A 313 -15.67 12.34 -6.28
CA SER A 313 -14.41 11.95 -5.63
C SER A 313 -14.33 12.48 -4.19
N ALA A 314 -14.98 13.60 -3.86
CA ALA A 314 -15.10 14.07 -2.48
C ALA A 314 -15.91 13.11 -1.60
N LEU A 315 -17.00 12.54 -2.13
CA LEU A 315 -17.76 11.51 -1.43
C LEU A 315 -16.91 10.23 -1.18
N LEU A 316 -16.03 9.88 -2.13
CA LEU A 316 -15.12 8.77 -1.92
C LEU A 316 -14.04 9.10 -0.88
N ARG A 317 -13.47 10.31 -0.87
CA ARG A 317 -12.55 10.76 0.18
C ARG A 317 -13.20 10.71 1.57
N GLU A 318 -14.47 11.10 1.68
CA GLU A 318 -15.26 10.96 2.90
C GLU A 318 -15.42 9.49 3.31
N ALA A 319 -15.68 8.60 2.35
CA ALA A 319 -15.76 7.15 2.61
C ALA A 319 -14.40 6.58 3.07
N GLN A 320 -13.29 7.03 2.47
CA GLN A 320 -11.94 6.69 2.91
C GLN A 320 -11.68 7.19 4.34
N PHE A 321 -12.04 8.45 4.64
CA PHE A 321 -11.90 9.00 5.99
C PHE A 321 -12.73 8.21 7.02
N ASN A 322 -13.91 7.77 6.66
CA ASN A 322 -14.76 6.95 7.53
C ASN A 322 -14.22 5.52 7.69
N ALA A 323 -13.55 4.97 6.66
CA ALA A 323 -12.96 3.63 6.74
C ALA A 323 -11.96 3.49 7.90
N GLN A 324 -11.13 4.51 8.18
CA GLN A 324 -10.20 4.46 9.31
C GLN A 324 -10.89 4.35 10.69
N LYS A 325 -12.17 4.73 10.79
CA LYS A 325 -12.94 4.64 12.04
C LYS A 325 -13.44 3.22 12.30
N ILE A 326 -13.60 2.42 11.25
CA ILE A 326 -14.14 1.04 11.33
C ILE A 326 -13.07 -0.04 11.10
N ILE A 327 -11.87 0.33 10.69
CA ILE A 327 -10.72 -0.58 10.54
C ILE A 327 -9.79 -0.37 11.74
N PRO A 328 -9.69 -1.29 12.69
CA PRO A 328 -8.75 -1.18 13.81
C PRO A 328 -7.30 -1.07 13.32
N ASN A 329 -6.42 -0.49 14.13
CA ASN A 329 -5.01 -0.30 13.81
C ASN A 329 -4.75 0.22 12.38
N SER A 330 -5.49 1.27 12.00
CA SER A 330 -5.37 1.92 10.70
C SER A 330 -5.16 3.44 10.84
N GLY A 331 -4.88 4.08 9.71
CA GLY A 331 -4.82 5.53 9.61
C GLY A 331 -4.73 5.98 8.17
N MET A 332 -5.38 7.11 7.87
CA MET A 332 -5.37 7.73 6.55
C MET A 332 -4.51 8.99 6.57
N ILE A 333 -3.74 9.21 5.53
CA ILE A 333 -3.10 10.51 5.28
C ILE A 333 -3.84 11.26 4.18
N SER A 334 -3.94 12.59 4.28
CA SER A 334 -4.57 13.42 3.26
C SER A 334 -3.57 13.87 2.19
N THR A 335 -4.07 14.07 0.98
CA THR A 335 -3.35 14.60 -0.19
C THR A 335 -3.97 15.88 -0.71
N ASN A 336 -4.93 16.46 0.03
CA ASN A 336 -5.73 17.59 -0.43
C ASN A 336 -4.91 18.86 -0.75
N ASP A 337 -3.73 19.00 -0.17
CA ASP A 337 -2.77 20.09 -0.36
C ASP A 337 -1.58 19.74 -1.28
N LEU A 338 -1.54 18.51 -1.83
CA LEU A 338 -0.41 18.01 -2.63
C LEU A 338 -0.64 18.07 -4.14
N VAL A 339 -1.56 18.91 -4.57
CA VAL A 339 -1.86 19.15 -5.99
C VAL A 339 -1.78 20.62 -6.31
N GLU A 340 -1.25 20.96 -7.47
CA GLU A 340 -1.20 22.30 -8.01
C GLU A 340 -2.44 22.57 -8.89
N ASN A 341 -2.86 23.83 -9.02
CA ASN A 341 -4.03 24.18 -9.83
C ASN A 341 -3.95 23.69 -11.28
N TYR A 342 -2.75 23.66 -11.87
CA TYR A 342 -2.56 23.14 -13.24
C TYR A 342 -2.61 21.61 -13.33
N GLU A 343 -2.63 20.90 -12.19
CA GLU A 343 -2.78 19.44 -12.13
C GLU A 343 -4.25 18.98 -12.06
N GLN A 344 -5.21 19.90 -12.21
CA GLN A 344 -6.65 19.61 -12.08
C GLN A 344 -7.10 18.35 -12.83
N TYR A 345 -6.55 18.09 -13.99
CA TYR A 345 -6.84 16.91 -14.82
C TYR A 345 -5.68 15.92 -14.90
N ASN A 346 -4.74 16.00 -13.95
CA ASN A 346 -3.70 15.00 -13.78
C ASN A 346 -4.05 14.09 -12.59
N ILE A 347 -4.52 12.87 -12.88
CA ILE A 347 -4.88 11.88 -11.87
C ILE A 347 -3.66 11.34 -11.10
N HIS A 348 -2.45 11.66 -11.57
CA HIS A 348 -1.17 11.27 -10.97
C HIS A 348 -0.37 12.50 -10.52
N PRO A 349 -0.75 13.16 -9.40
CA PRO A 349 -0.01 14.33 -8.92
C PRO A 349 1.47 14.03 -8.72
N LYS A 350 2.30 15.03 -9.01
CA LYS A 350 3.76 14.90 -8.99
C LYS A 350 4.36 14.69 -7.59
N ASP A 351 3.68 15.16 -6.52
CA ASP A 351 4.23 15.11 -5.15
C ASP A 351 4.02 13.74 -4.49
N LYS A 352 4.89 12.80 -4.81
CA LYS A 352 4.94 11.48 -4.15
C LYS A 352 5.82 11.50 -2.90
N SER A 353 6.70 12.50 -2.78
CA SER A 353 7.61 12.63 -1.65
C SER A 353 6.84 12.87 -0.34
N ASN A 354 5.95 13.85 -0.33
CA ASN A 354 5.16 14.14 0.87
C ASN A 354 4.13 13.04 1.18
N VAL A 355 3.60 12.35 0.16
CA VAL A 355 2.76 11.15 0.38
C VAL A 355 3.55 10.08 1.14
N GLY A 356 4.74 9.72 0.69
CA GLY A 356 5.60 8.72 1.34
C GLY A 356 6.01 9.15 2.75
N LYS A 357 6.42 10.41 2.94
CA LYS A 357 6.78 10.95 4.27
C LYS A 357 5.62 10.92 5.25
N ARG A 358 4.40 11.32 4.84
CA ARG A 358 3.20 11.29 5.71
C ARG A 358 2.84 9.87 6.13
N LEU A 359 2.95 8.89 5.22
CA LEU A 359 2.80 7.47 5.57
C LEU A 359 3.85 7.03 6.59
N ALA A 360 5.10 7.48 6.43
CA ALA A 360 6.17 7.18 7.38
C ALA A 360 5.92 7.84 8.75
N TYR A 361 5.46 9.09 8.81
CA TYR A 361 5.07 9.73 10.08
C TYR A 361 3.95 8.94 10.78
N MET A 362 2.98 8.43 10.01
CA MET A 362 1.92 7.58 10.55
C MET A 362 2.49 6.29 11.16
N ALA A 363 3.40 5.62 10.47
CA ALA A 363 4.07 4.42 10.97
C ALA A 363 4.95 4.73 12.20
N LEU A 364 5.81 5.74 12.13
CA LEU A 364 6.71 6.14 13.21
C LEU A 364 5.95 6.52 14.48
N SER A 365 4.86 7.26 14.33
CA SER A 365 4.03 7.68 15.47
C SER A 365 3.19 6.53 16.04
N LYS A 366 2.43 5.81 15.20
CA LYS A 366 1.46 4.81 15.68
C LYS A 366 2.07 3.42 15.91
N THR A 367 2.91 2.92 14.98
CA THR A 367 3.50 1.58 15.10
C THR A 367 4.74 1.56 15.96
N TYR A 368 5.65 2.53 15.77
CA TYR A 368 6.91 2.60 16.52
C TYR A 368 6.81 3.49 17.75
N GLN A 369 5.71 4.20 17.96
CA GLN A 369 5.41 5.03 19.13
C GLN A 369 6.49 6.09 19.44
N ILE A 370 7.14 6.62 18.40
CA ILE A 370 8.16 7.64 18.55
C ILE A 370 7.50 8.96 18.96
N LYS A 371 7.83 9.41 20.15
CA LYS A 371 7.29 10.65 20.72
C LYS A 371 7.73 11.88 19.94
N GLY A 372 6.84 12.88 19.82
CA GLY A 372 7.11 14.15 19.15
C GLY A 372 6.85 14.16 17.65
N ILE A 373 6.54 13.00 17.06
CA ILE A 373 6.09 12.90 15.66
C ILE A 373 4.56 12.97 15.64
N GLU A 374 4.01 14.02 15.02
CA GLU A 374 2.60 14.10 14.69
C GLU A 374 2.35 13.45 13.32
N ALA A 375 1.22 12.76 13.20
CA ALA A 375 0.88 12.01 11.98
C ALA A 375 -0.48 12.38 11.41
N VAL A 376 -1.30 13.09 12.19
CA VAL A 376 -2.69 13.41 11.85
C VAL A 376 -2.85 14.93 11.86
N GLY A 377 -3.32 15.48 10.76
CA GLY A 377 -3.66 16.88 10.64
C GLY A 377 -4.97 17.24 11.36
N PRO A 378 -5.40 18.50 11.28
CA PRO A 378 -6.68 18.93 11.86
C PRO A 378 -7.85 18.15 11.29
N VAL A 379 -8.82 17.83 12.14
CA VAL A 379 -10.06 17.14 11.80
C VAL A 379 -11.24 17.98 12.27
N TYR A 380 -12.22 18.23 11.40
CA TYR A 380 -13.44 18.95 11.76
C TYR A 380 -14.12 18.28 12.96
N LYS A 381 -14.51 19.10 13.94
CA LYS A 381 -15.16 18.68 15.18
C LYS A 381 -16.58 19.20 15.31
N SER A 382 -16.75 20.52 15.20
CA SER A 382 -18.07 21.15 15.39
C SER A 382 -18.15 22.50 14.72
N MET A 383 -19.38 22.97 14.47
CA MET A 383 -19.71 24.27 13.91
C MET A 383 -20.69 24.98 14.83
N GLU A 384 -20.46 26.28 15.05
CA GLU A 384 -21.38 27.22 15.69
C GLU A 384 -21.68 28.37 14.72
N ILE A 385 -22.94 28.80 14.61
CA ILE A 385 -23.31 29.95 13.83
C ILE A 385 -23.40 31.17 14.74
N LYS A 386 -22.64 32.21 14.41
CA LYS A 386 -22.59 33.46 15.18
C LYS A 386 -22.36 34.66 14.26
N ASP A 387 -23.16 35.69 14.45
CA ASP A 387 -23.04 36.96 13.74
C ASP A 387 -22.96 36.82 12.19
N GLY A 388 -23.78 35.91 11.62
CA GLY A 388 -23.82 35.68 10.17
C GLY A 388 -22.62 34.88 9.63
N ALA A 389 -21.82 34.26 10.50
CA ALA A 389 -20.66 33.42 10.12
C ALA A 389 -20.71 32.07 10.80
N ALA A 390 -20.03 31.08 10.21
CA ALA A 390 -19.79 29.78 10.81
C ALA A 390 -18.41 29.75 11.52
N LEU A 391 -18.40 29.42 12.80
CA LEU A 391 -17.20 29.21 13.60
C LEU A 391 -16.92 27.70 13.69
N LEU A 392 -15.80 27.27 13.13
CA LEU A 392 -15.42 25.86 13.04
C LEU A 392 -14.35 25.52 14.06
N SER A 393 -14.58 24.44 14.81
CA SER A 393 -13.62 23.88 15.75
C SER A 393 -13.05 22.58 15.21
N PHE A 394 -11.81 22.26 15.59
CA PHE A 394 -11.06 21.12 15.05
C PHE A 394 -10.35 20.36 16.17
N ASP A 395 -10.28 19.05 16.04
CA ASP A 395 -9.33 18.20 16.76
C ASP A 395 -7.94 18.27 16.09
N ASN A 396 -6.87 17.92 16.80
CA ASN A 396 -5.47 17.95 16.35
C ASN A 396 -4.98 19.35 15.87
N ALA A 397 -5.57 20.41 16.39
CA ALA A 397 -5.19 21.80 16.10
C ALA A 397 -4.73 22.57 17.36
N GLY A 398 -4.30 21.87 18.42
CA GLY A 398 -3.94 22.45 19.71
C GLY A 398 -2.79 23.49 19.67
N GLY A 399 -1.91 23.38 18.68
CA GLY A 399 -0.86 24.38 18.41
C GLY A 399 -1.29 25.51 17.48
N GLY A 400 -2.52 25.47 16.96
CA GLY A 400 -3.03 26.40 15.94
C GLY A 400 -2.79 25.94 14.52
N PHE A 401 -2.99 26.83 13.59
CA PHE A 401 -2.88 26.59 12.15
C PHE A 401 -1.69 27.33 11.55
N ASN A 402 -1.24 26.90 10.37
CA ASN A 402 -0.31 27.65 9.56
C ASN A 402 -0.87 29.05 9.28
N ARG A 403 -0.10 30.10 9.60
CA ARG A 403 -0.54 31.49 9.44
C ARG A 403 -0.50 31.87 7.97
N MET A 404 -1.67 32.24 7.41
CA MET A 404 -1.81 32.69 6.03
C MET A 404 -2.88 33.77 5.91
N THR A 405 -2.81 34.56 4.86
CA THR A 405 -3.76 35.64 4.55
C THR A 405 -4.84 35.22 3.56
N ASP A 406 -4.60 34.18 2.78
CA ASP A 406 -5.51 33.64 1.78
C ASP A 406 -5.80 32.18 2.08
N ILE A 407 -6.85 31.92 2.85
CA ILE A 407 -7.32 30.58 3.19
C ILE A 407 -8.24 30.10 2.08
N GLN A 408 -7.85 28.99 1.45
CA GLN A 408 -8.53 28.40 0.31
C GLN A 408 -9.26 27.10 0.69
N GLY A 409 -10.19 26.67 -0.17
CA GLY A 409 -10.86 25.38 -0.07
C GLY A 409 -12.24 25.43 0.58
N PHE A 410 -12.67 26.54 1.19
CA PHE A 410 -13.96 26.65 1.85
C PHE A 410 -15.10 27.05 0.91
N GLU A 411 -16.28 26.49 1.19
CA GLU A 411 -17.57 26.85 0.62
C GLU A 411 -18.61 26.87 1.75
N ILE A 412 -19.62 27.74 1.60
CA ILE A 412 -20.69 27.97 2.59
C ILE A 412 -22.05 28.01 1.90
N ALA A 413 -23.09 27.48 2.52
CA ALA A 413 -24.45 27.49 2.04
C ALA A 413 -25.45 27.88 3.14
N GLY A 414 -26.57 28.48 2.72
CA GLY A 414 -27.77 28.68 3.54
C GLY A 414 -28.70 27.46 3.47
N GLU A 415 -29.93 27.64 3.93
CA GLU A 415 -31.01 26.63 3.87
C GLU A 415 -31.44 26.29 2.43
N ASP A 416 -31.08 27.13 1.46
CA ASP A 416 -31.28 26.90 0.03
C ASP A 416 -30.36 25.81 -0.54
N LYS A 417 -29.37 25.37 0.24
CA LYS A 417 -28.36 24.34 -0.11
C LYS A 417 -27.47 24.71 -1.29
N VAL A 418 -27.41 25.98 -1.65
CA VAL A 418 -26.54 26.48 -2.73
C VAL A 418 -25.20 26.89 -2.13
N PHE A 419 -24.11 26.20 -2.51
CA PHE A 419 -22.76 26.48 -2.02
C PHE A 419 -22.09 27.61 -2.81
N TYR A 420 -21.59 28.59 -2.08
CA TYR A 420 -20.82 29.73 -2.59
C TYR A 420 -19.38 29.66 -2.05
N PRO A 421 -18.39 30.17 -2.81
CA PRO A 421 -17.07 30.42 -2.28
C PRO A 421 -17.13 31.24 -0.99
N ALA A 422 -16.39 30.83 0.01
CA ALA A 422 -16.42 31.48 1.31
C ALA A 422 -15.07 32.12 1.66
N LYS A 423 -15.13 33.27 2.35
CA LYS A 423 -14.00 33.86 3.04
C LYS A 423 -13.77 33.08 4.34
N ALA A 424 -12.52 32.67 4.59
CA ALA A 424 -12.15 32.05 5.82
C ALA A 424 -11.03 32.82 6.53
N GLU A 425 -11.12 32.95 7.84
CA GLU A 425 -10.16 33.68 8.67
C GLU A 425 -9.84 32.90 9.94
N LEU A 426 -8.58 32.96 10.37
CA LEU A 426 -8.18 32.38 11.65
C LEU A 426 -8.76 33.21 12.80
N ASN A 427 -9.46 32.56 13.72
CA ASN A 427 -10.07 33.14 14.90
C ASN A 427 -9.64 32.40 16.16
N GLY A 428 -8.46 32.72 16.68
CA GLY A 428 -7.85 31.95 17.77
C GLY A 428 -7.56 30.52 17.33
N GLY A 429 -8.11 29.54 18.05
CA GLY A 429 -8.02 28.11 17.70
C GLY A 429 -9.12 27.62 16.76
N GLN A 430 -9.94 28.52 16.17
CA GLN A 430 -11.04 28.22 15.28
C GLN A 430 -10.81 28.85 13.89
N ILE A 431 -11.61 28.44 12.92
CA ILE A 431 -11.70 29.10 11.61
C ILE A 431 -13.10 29.68 11.48
N LYS A 432 -13.17 31.01 11.23
CA LYS A 432 -14.41 31.73 10.91
C LYS A 432 -14.63 31.71 9.40
N VAL A 433 -15.80 31.24 8.96
CA VAL A 433 -16.16 31.10 7.56
C VAL A 433 -17.42 31.94 7.29
N SER A 434 -17.40 32.79 6.26
CA SER A 434 -18.50 33.67 5.90
C SER A 434 -18.57 33.93 4.39
N SER A 435 -19.73 34.43 3.92
CA SER A 435 -19.90 34.90 2.56
C SER A 435 -21.01 35.96 2.53
N ASP A 436 -20.81 37.06 1.79
CA ASP A 436 -21.84 38.11 1.60
C ASP A 436 -23.09 37.55 0.92
N LYS A 437 -22.95 36.43 0.18
CA LYS A 437 -24.10 35.76 -0.47
C LYS A 437 -24.88 34.85 0.47
N VAL A 438 -24.38 34.59 1.69
CA VAL A 438 -24.99 33.68 2.65
C VAL A 438 -25.04 34.33 4.02
N PRO A 439 -25.98 35.27 4.24
CA PRO A 439 -26.10 36.01 5.50
C PRO A 439 -26.53 35.10 6.69
N THR A 440 -27.16 33.96 6.38
CA THR A 440 -27.59 32.98 7.38
C THR A 440 -27.01 31.60 6.99
N PRO A 441 -25.78 31.29 7.43
CA PRO A 441 -25.16 30.02 7.13
C PRO A 441 -25.89 28.82 7.73
N ALA A 442 -25.97 27.71 6.98
CA ALA A 442 -26.49 26.44 7.43
C ALA A 442 -25.45 25.31 7.29
N ALA A 443 -24.55 25.39 6.29
CA ALA A 443 -23.54 24.37 6.05
C ALA A 443 -22.22 24.96 5.52
N VAL A 444 -21.11 24.27 5.85
CA VAL A 444 -19.76 24.58 5.36
C VAL A 444 -19.13 23.30 4.81
N ARG A 445 -18.40 23.45 3.71
CA ARG A 445 -17.57 22.40 3.10
C ARG A 445 -16.12 22.88 2.95
N TYR A 446 -15.16 21.98 3.11
CA TYR A 446 -13.74 22.24 2.87
C TYR A 446 -13.14 21.14 2.00
N GLY A 447 -12.55 21.51 0.86
CA GLY A 447 -11.99 20.54 -0.08
C GLY A 447 -13.01 19.55 -0.64
N PHE A 448 -14.31 19.85 -0.55
CA PHE A 448 -15.39 18.89 -0.82
C PHE A 448 -15.94 19.04 -2.25
N ARG A 449 -15.03 18.99 -3.22
CA ARG A 449 -15.29 18.91 -4.68
C ARG A 449 -14.36 17.89 -5.31
N ASP A 450 -14.59 17.50 -6.55
CA ASP A 450 -13.65 16.61 -7.25
C ASP A 450 -12.28 17.30 -7.33
N PHE A 451 -12.23 18.58 -7.70
CA PHE A 451 -11.02 19.39 -7.60
C PHE A 451 -11.29 20.67 -6.81
N LYS A 452 -10.86 20.70 -5.58
CA LYS A 452 -10.83 21.89 -4.72
C LYS A 452 -9.75 21.68 -3.65
N PRO A 453 -8.48 21.88 -3.99
CA PRO A 453 -7.41 21.78 -3.00
C PRO A 453 -7.58 22.85 -1.93
N GLY A 454 -7.17 22.53 -0.72
CA GLY A 454 -7.12 23.45 0.41
C GLY A 454 -5.70 23.68 0.88
N ASN A 455 -5.47 24.74 1.65
CA ASN A 455 -4.14 25.12 2.12
C ASN A 455 -4.05 25.25 3.65
N VAL A 456 -5.07 24.85 4.38
CA VAL A 456 -5.03 24.83 5.85
C VAL A 456 -4.27 23.63 6.34
N ALA A 457 -3.33 23.87 7.24
CA ALA A 457 -2.58 22.84 7.94
C ALA A 457 -2.37 23.22 9.41
N ASN A 458 -1.99 22.29 10.26
CA ASN A 458 -1.51 22.61 11.60
C ASN A 458 -0.06 23.15 11.56
N ILE A 459 0.49 23.49 12.74
CA ILE A 459 1.87 24.01 12.85
C ILE A 459 2.98 22.98 12.51
N ARG A 460 2.61 21.74 12.24
CA ARG A 460 3.52 20.68 11.75
C ARG A 460 3.32 20.42 10.25
N GLU A 461 2.63 21.32 9.56
CA GLU A 461 2.34 21.23 8.12
C GLU A 461 1.56 19.98 7.72
N LEU A 462 0.79 19.39 8.65
CA LEU A 462 -0.15 18.33 8.34
C LEU A 462 -1.49 18.95 7.93
N PRO A 463 -2.04 18.59 6.75
CA PRO A 463 -3.20 19.27 6.19
C PRO A 463 -4.49 18.99 6.96
N LEU A 464 -5.40 19.97 6.93
CA LEU A 464 -6.79 19.78 7.31
C LEU A 464 -7.45 18.78 6.34
N TYR A 465 -8.05 17.73 6.92
CA TYR A 465 -8.81 16.75 6.12
C TYR A 465 -10.04 17.40 5.47
N PRO A 466 -10.36 17.08 4.21
CA PRO A 466 -11.61 17.48 3.58
C PRO A 466 -12.82 17.05 4.41
N PHE A 467 -13.81 17.91 4.50
CA PHE A 467 -15.03 17.62 5.25
C PHE A 467 -16.24 18.39 4.72
N ARG A 468 -17.42 17.94 5.14
CA ARG A 468 -18.68 18.68 5.07
C ARG A 468 -19.37 18.68 6.43
N THR A 469 -20.13 19.72 6.74
CA THR A 469 -20.96 19.80 7.96
C THR A 469 -22.39 19.35 7.72
N ASP A 470 -22.75 19.16 6.46
CA ASP A 470 -24.08 18.74 5.99
C ASP A 470 -24.13 17.24 5.66
N ASN A 471 -25.34 16.75 5.41
CA ASN A 471 -25.63 15.41 4.90
C ASN A 471 -26.44 15.45 3.59
N TRP A 472 -26.39 16.58 2.89
CA TRP A 472 -27.14 16.76 1.65
C TRP A 472 -26.48 16.01 0.49
N GLU A 473 -27.27 15.23 -0.23
CA GLU A 473 -26.89 14.50 -1.45
C GLU A 473 -27.40 15.24 -2.70
#